data_06241adaf7c20e4eef18a05de53eafe4
#
_entry.id   06241adaf7c20e4eef18a05de53eafe4
#
_cell.length_a   1.000
_cell.length_b   1.000
_cell.length_c   1.000
_cell.angle_alpha   90.00
_cell.angle_beta   90.00
_cell.angle_gamma   90.00
#
_symmetry.space_group_name_H-M   'P 1'
#
loop_
_entity.id
_entity.type
_entity.pdbx_description
1 polymer ?
#
loop_
_entity_poly.entity_id
_entity_poly.type
_entity_poly.pdbx_seq_one_letter_code
_entity_poly.pdbx_strand_id
1 'polypeptide(L)'
;QSSGIPLIGTNYFGLIDRGTNIIEVKPITSCNIGCIFCSVDEGPFSRRRVDFIVEKDYILKELRKLVEFKGSNSIDAHINAQGEPTLYDDMVELVRGIMSIKGIKTSSIDTNGLLLTKQLVDELAEAGLTRINLSLHSLDHKKATELAGYPYNLDKVLEIARYIPKTRMDLIIVPVWMKGCNDEDLPKLAKFAREIGAGKTCPYIGIQNMLNYRFGRNPIEESSMDEFYAKMKELEQKYEEKLIIDKHSFKVEELPELPKPFKKGQVIEAEIVLPGRIGNEKLAVAQDRLISVPNCDKKIGSKVKLRIKRTKHNIFLGELLN
;
A
#
# COMPACT_ATOMS: atom_id res chain seq x y z
N GLN A 1 18.14 -16.24 9.04
CA GLN A 1 19.03 -15.32 9.79
C GLN A 1 18.50 -13.90 9.54
N SER A 2 18.08 -13.20 10.59
CA SER A 2 17.73 -11.79 10.44
C SER A 2 18.97 -11.05 9.96
N SER A 3 18.86 -10.34 8.84
CA SER A 3 19.99 -9.58 8.25
C SER A 3 20.46 -8.43 9.13
N GLY A 4 19.79 -8.15 10.26
CA GLY A 4 20.04 -6.97 11.08
C GLY A 4 19.60 -5.64 10.45
N ILE A 5 18.94 -5.70 9.28
CA ILE A 5 18.43 -4.50 8.58
C ILE A 5 17.07 -4.12 9.17
N PRO A 6 16.90 -2.91 9.70
CA PRO A 6 15.64 -2.47 10.28
C PRO A 6 14.50 -2.50 9.27
N LEU A 7 13.27 -2.82 9.71
CA LEU A 7 12.08 -2.78 8.87
C LEU A 7 11.32 -1.43 8.93
N ILE A 8 11.89 -0.42 9.60
CA ILE A 8 11.31 0.93 9.72
C ILE A 8 12.30 1.95 9.17
N GLY A 9 11.80 2.89 8.37
CA GLY A 9 12.63 3.99 7.85
C GLY A 9 12.44 4.29 6.37
N THR A 10 11.98 3.33 5.59
CA THR A 10 11.65 3.48 4.16
C THR A 10 10.18 3.22 3.90
N ASN A 11 9.66 3.70 2.76
CA ASN A 11 8.32 3.34 2.30
C ASN A 11 8.33 2.17 1.30
N TYR A 12 9.49 1.55 1.03
CA TYR A 12 9.62 0.48 0.06
C TYR A 12 9.13 -0.85 0.60
N PHE A 13 9.61 -1.23 1.78
CA PHE A 13 9.31 -2.51 2.43
C PHE A 13 9.31 -2.36 3.95
N GLY A 14 8.85 -3.39 4.65
CA GLY A 14 8.84 -3.44 6.11
C GLY A 14 7.55 -2.87 6.72
N LEU A 15 7.67 -2.04 7.73
CA LEU A 15 6.54 -1.53 8.51
C LEU A 15 6.47 -0.01 8.45
N ILE A 16 5.26 0.54 8.29
CA ILE A 16 5.05 1.99 8.39
C ILE A 16 4.06 2.28 9.50
N ASP A 17 4.50 3.12 10.43
CA ASP A 17 3.72 3.67 11.53
C ASP A 17 3.41 5.14 11.25
N ARG A 18 2.11 5.47 11.14
CA ARG A 18 1.64 6.83 10.93
C ARG A 18 1.05 7.49 12.18
N GLY A 19 1.25 6.88 13.35
CA GLY A 19 0.65 7.39 14.61
C GLY A 19 -0.84 7.09 14.73
N THR A 20 -1.32 6.03 14.07
CA THR A 20 -2.71 5.58 14.13
C THR A 20 -2.78 4.10 14.51
N ASN A 21 -4.00 3.57 14.66
CA ASN A 21 -4.25 2.13 14.82
C ASN A 21 -3.99 1.33 13.53
N ILE A 22 -3.69 1.97 12.40
CA ILE A 22 -3.32 1.28 11.16
C ILE A 22 -1.79 1.14 11.11
N ILE A 23 -1.31 -0.08 10.93
CA ILE A 23 0.09 -0.40 10.64
C ILE A 23 0.17 -0.95 9.22
N GLU A 24 0.91 -0.27 8.33
CA GLU A 24 1.16 -0.81 6.99
C GLU A 24 2.24 -1.88 7.06
N VAL A 25 1.96 -3.04 6.45
CA VAL A 25 2.88 -4.18 6.32
C VAL A 25 3.23 -4.36 4.85
N LYS A 26 4.50 -4.21 4.51
CA LYS A 26 5.00 -4.22 3.12
C LYS A 26 5.98 -5.38 2.91
N PRO A 27 5.47 -6.57 2.52
CA PRO A 27 6.33 -7.76 2.40
C PRO A 27 7.15 -7.80 1.11
N ILE A 28 6.69 -7.14 0.04
CA ILE A 28 7.26 -7.22 -1.30
C ILE A 28 7.14 -5.90 -2.04
N THR A 29 7.97 -5.71 -3.08
CA THR A 29 7.93 -4.52 -3.95
C THR A 29 7.62 -4.81 -5.42
N SER A 30 7.53 -6.06 -5.85
CA SER A 30 7.24 -6.42 -7.24
C SER A 30 5.77 -6.27 -7.59
N CYS A 31 5.46 -6.05 -8.88
CA CYS A 31 4.10 -6.02 -9.42
C CYS A 31 4.00 -6.78 -10.74
N ASN A 32 2.84 -7.40 -10.98
CA ASN A 32 2.54 -8.16 -12.20
C ASN A 32 1.85 -7.35 -13.29
N ILE A 33 1.49 -6.08 -13.03
CA ILE A 33 0.88 -5.16 -14.01
C ILE A 33 1.61 -3.83 -14.05
N GLY A 34 1.31 -3.02 -15.06
CA GLY A 34 2.00 -1.75 -15.31
C GLY A 34 1.06 -0.54 -15.34
N CYS A 35 0.17 -0.39 -14.34
CA CYS A 35 -0.84 0.68 -14.29
C CYS A 35 -0.29 2.02 -14.77
N ILE A 36 -1.01 2.67 -15.70
CA ILE A 36 -0.55 3.93 -16.31
C ILE A 36 -0.42 5.08 -15.29
N PHE A 37 -1.13 5.00 -14.18
CA PHE A 37 -1.15 5.99 -13.08
C PHE A 37 -0.38 5.52 -11.83
N CYS A 38 0.46 4.50 -11.94
CA CYS A 38 1.17 3.94 -10.78
C CYS A 38 2.03 4.99 -10.07
N SER A 39 1.70 5.30 -8.81
CA SER A 39 2.39 6.30 -7.99
C SER A 39 3.85 5.95 -7.67
N VAL A 40 4.22 4.68 -7.83
CA VAL A 40 5.55 4.15 -7.50
C VAL A 40 6.28 3.55 -8.71
N ASP A 41 5.68 3.57 -9.89
CA ASP A 41 6.25 3.06 -11.14
C ASP A 41 6.70 1.59 -11.03
N GLU A 42 5.76 0.70 -10.70
CA GLU A 42 6.02 -0.73 -10.57
C GLU A 42 5.54 -1.54 -11.79
N GLY A 43 5.98 -2.81 -11.84
CA GLY A 43 5.56 -3.80 -12.82
C GLY A 43 6.53 -4.00 -13.98
N PRO A 44 6.11 -4.71 -15.04
CA PRO A 44 6.98 -5.18 -16.12
C PRO A 44 7.76 -4.08 -16.86
N PHE A 45 7.24 -2.86 -16.88
CA PHE A 45 7.87 -1.72 -17.56
C PHE A 45 8.46 -0.70 -16.58
N SER A 46 8.69 -1.13 -15.33
CA SER A 46 9.22 -0.30 -14.26
C SER A 46 10.65 0.18 -14.56
N ARG A 47 10.93 1.42 -14.16
CA ARG A 47 12.30 1.95 -14.10
C ARG A 47 13.04 1.56 -12.82
N ARG A 48 12.39 0.80 -11.93
CA ARG A 48 12.98 0.28 -10.70
C ARG A 48 13.99 -0.81 -11.03
N ARG A 49 15.11 -0.83 -10.31
CA ARG A 49 16.22 -1.75 -10.60
C ARG A 49 16.36 -2.88 -9.59
N VAL A 50 15.71 -2.74 -8.44
CA VAL A 50 15.83 -3.67 -7.31
C VAL A 50 14.46 -3.88 -6.72
N ASP A 51 14.12 -5.15 -6.52
CA ASP A 51 12.98 -5.56 -5.73
C ASP A 51 13.42 -6.10 -4.39
N PHE A 52 12.57 -5.93 -3.40
CA PHE A 52 12.77 -6.44 -2.05
C PHE A 52 11.67 -7.43 -1.70
N ILE A 53 12.07 -8.51 -1.09
CA ILE A 53 11.19 -9.49 -0.44
C ILE A 53 11.68 -9.60 0.99
N VAL A 54 10.77 -9.42 1.95
CA VAL A 54 11.09 -9.51 3.38
C VAL A 54 10.65 -10.86 3.91
N GLU A 55 11.52 -11.54 4.63
CA GLU A 55 11.20 -12.83 5.27
C GLU A 55 10.00 -12.68 6.24
N LYS A 56 9.04 -13.56 6.13
CA LYS A 56 7.79 -13.59 6.91
C LYS A 56 8.04 -13.50 8.42
N ASP A 57 8.90 -14.38 8.94
CA ASP A 57 9.15 -14.46 10.38
C ASP A 57 9.80 -13.18 10.92
N TYR A 58 10.60 -12.50 10.09
CA TYR A 58 11.18 -11.22 10.46
C TYR A 58 10.12 -10.12 10.49
N ILE A 59 9.21 -10.08 9.49
CA ILE A 59 8.05 -9.15 9.54
C ILE A 59 7.24 -9.38 10.80
N LEU A 60 6.86 -10.61 11.11
CA LEU A 60 6.03 -10.95 12.26
C LEU A 60 6.71 -10.59 13.59
N LYS A 61 8.01 -10.80 13.70
CA LYS A 61 8.80 -10.41 14.87
C LYS A 61 8.78 -8.90 15.10
N GLU A 62 9.05 -8.11 14.07
CA GLU A 62 9.09 -6.65 14.18
C GLU A 62 7.69 -6.04 14.33
N LEU A 63 6.69 -6.61 13.65
CA LEU A 63 5.29 -6.20 13.81
C LEU A 63 4.81 -6.41 15.24
N ARG A 64 5.16 -7.54 15.89
CA ARG A 64 4.80 -7.80 17.28
C ARG A 64 5.34 -6.73 18.22
N LYS A 65 6.61 -6.34 18.06
CA LYS A 65 7.21 -5.24 18.85
C LYS A 65 6.47 -3.91 18.65
N LEU A 66 6.07 -3.61 17.41
CA LEU A 66 5.35 -2.37 17.11
C LEU A 66 3.94 -2.38 17.71
N VAL A 67 3.22 -3.51 17.63
CA VAL A 67 1.90 -3.67 18.26
C VAL A 67 1.98 -3.55 19.79
N GLU A 68 2.98 -4.18 20.42
CA GLU A 68 3.25 -4.05 21.86
C GLU A 68 3.51 -2.60 22.25
N PHE A 69 4.33 -1.88 21.47
CA PHE A 69 4.60 -0.46 21.70
C PHE A 69 3.32 0.38 21.64
N LYS A 70 2.43 0.12 20.69
CA LYS A 70 1.16 0.85 20.55
C LYS A 70 0.18 0.58 21.70
N GLY A 71 0.27 -0.57 22.35
CA GLY A 71 -0.53 -0.91 23.53
C GLY A 71 -2.04 -0.93 23.29
N SER A 72 -2.50 -1.10 22.05
CA SER A 72 -3.91 -1.10 21.66
C SER A 72 -4.39 -2.50 21.28
N ASN A 73 -5.69 -2.77 21.46
CA ASN A 73 -6.36 -3.98 20.99
C ASN A 73 -7.24 -3.72 19.77
N SER A 74 -7.05 -2.60 19.07
CA SER A 74 -7.81 -2.19 17.89
C SER A 74 -6.93 -2.01 16.64
N ILE A 75 -5.76 -2.65 16.58
CA ILE A 75 -4.83 -2.51 15.47
C ILE A 75 -5.41 -3.14 14.20
N ASP A 76 -5.37 -2.41 13.10
CA ASP A 76 -5.57 -2.89 11.71
C ASP A 76 -4.20 -3.07 11.05
N ALA A 77 -3.84 -4.31 10.74
CA ALA A 77 -2.64 -4.61 9.98
C ALA A 77 -2.98 -4.56 8.48
N HIS A 78 -2.60 -3.47 7.84
CA HIS A 78 -2.87 -3.23 6.42
C HIS A 78 -1.72 -3.71 5.55
N ILE A 79 -1.92 -4.85 4.87
CA ILE A 79 -0.94 -5.43 3.95
C ILE A 79 -1.05 -4.71 2.61
N ASN A 80 -0.06 -3.88 2.32
CA ASN A 80 0.08 -3.26 1.03
C ASN A 80 1.53 -3.39 0.55
N ALA A 81 1.76 -3.25 -0.74
CA ALA A 81 3.09 -3.31 -1.31
C ALA A 81 3.38 -2.04 -2.09
N GLN A 82 4.63 -1.80 -2.40
CA GLN A 82 4.94 -0.99 -3.57
C GLN A 82 4.91 -1.87 -4.82
N GLY A 83 3.78 -2.53 -5.06
CA GLY A 83 3.56 -3.52 -6.10
C GLY A 83 2.28 -4.31 -5.82
N GLU A 84 2.29 -5.60 -6.11
CA GLU A 84 1.17 -6.52 -5.89
C GLU A 84 1.48 -7.47 -4.71
N PRO A 85 0.80 -7.32 -3.57
CA PRO A 85 1.08 -8.17 -2.40
C PRO A 85 0.86 -9.66 -2.65
N THR A 86 -0.09 -10.04 -3.51
CA THR A 86 -0.37 -11.46 -3.79
C THR A 86 0.72 -12.18 -4.57
N LEU A 87 1.79 -11.48 -4.97
CA LEU A 87 3.04 -12.09 -5.45
C LEU A 87 3.92 -12.64 -4.31
N TYR A 88 3.58 -12.36 -3.06
CA TYR A 88 4.32 -12.86 -1.91
C TYR A 88 3.89 -14.28 -1.59
N ASP A 89 4.77 -15.25 -1.82
CA ASP A 89 4.46 -16.69 -1.75
C ASP A 89 3.91 -17.10 -0.37
N ASP A 90 4.45 -16.55 0.71
CA ASP A 90 4.03 -16.83 2.09
C ASP A 90 2.81 -16.00 2.55
N MET A 91 1.97 -15.48 1.63
CA MET A 91 0.90 -14.52 1.98
C MET A 91 -0.10 -15.09 2.99
N VAL A 92 -0.56 -16.32 2.79
CA VAL A 92 -1.52 -16.97 3.68
C VAL A 92 -0.93 -17.15 5.09
N GLU A 93 0.32 -17.61 5.16
CA GLU A 93 1.02 -17.79 6.43
C GLU A 93 1.35 -16.45 7.10
N LEU A 94 1.65 -15.40 6.33
CA LEU A 94 1.83 -14.06 6.85
C LEU A 94 0.55 -13.54 7.49
N VAL A 95 -0.60 -13.67 6.83
CA VAL A 95 -1.91 -13.29 7.38
C VAL A 95 -2.20 -14.06 8.66
N ARG A 96 -2.00 -15.39 8.66
CA ARG A 96 -2.20 -16.23 9.84
C ARG A 96 -1.32 -15.78 11.01
N GLY A 97 -0.04 -15.52 10.74
CA GLY A 97 0.90 -15.01 11.72
C GLY A 97 0.52 -13.63 12.25
N ILE A 98 0.10 -12.70 11.39
CA ILE A 98 -0.40 -11.37 11.76
C ILE A 98 -1.59 -11.52 12.72
N MET A 99 -2.60 -12.28 12.35
CA MET A 99 -3.82 -12.45 13.14
C MET A 99 -3.62 -13.19 14.46
N SER A 100 -2.48 -13.88 14.64
CA SER A 100 -2.09 -14.48 15.91
C SER A 100 -1.49 -13.47 16.91
N ILE A 101 -1.15 -12.25 16.47
CA ILE A 101 -0.55 -11.23 17.35
C ILE A 101 -1.64 -10.59 18.20
N LYS A 102 -1.50 -10.71 19.54
CA LYS A 102 -2.42 -10.04 20.48
C LYS A 102 -2.37 -8.53 20.26
N GLY A 103 -3.54 -7.91 20.10
CA GLY A 103 -3.69 -6.47 19.80
C GLY A 103 -4.09 -6.19 18.35
N ILE A 104 -3.87 -7.12 17.43
CA ILE A 104 -4.41 -7.00 16.06
C ILE A 104 -5.86 -7.48 16.05
N LYS A 105 -6.74 -6.60 15.60
CA LYS A 105 -8.18 -6.84 15.50
C LYS A 105 -8.61 -7.17 14.09
N THR A 106 -8.03 -6.51 13.12
CA THR A 106 -8.35 -6.65 11.68
C THR A 106 -7.08 -6.70 10.85
N SER A 107 -7.19 -7.33 9.70
CA SER A 107 -6.17 -7.24 8.65
C SER A 107 -6.82 -7.03 7.29
N SER A 108 -6.16 -6.26 6.44
CA SER A 108 -6.63 -5.97 5.09
C SER A 108 -5.48 -6.09 4.09
N ILE A 109 -5.82 -6.36 2.82
CA ILE A 109 -4.86 -6.44 1.73
C ILE A 109 -5.31 -5.58 0.55
N ASP A 110 -4.38 -4.79 -0.04
CA ASP A 110 -4.59 -4.16 -1.34
C ASP A 110 -4.17 -5.13 -2.44
N THR A 111 -4.97 -5.30 -3.49
CA THR A 111 -4.62 -6.16 -4.62
C THR A 111 -5.30 -5.73 -5.92
N ASN A 112 -4.65 -5.99 -7.05
CA ASN A 112 -5.26 -5.86 -8.38
C ASN A 112 -6.17 -7.03 -8.74
N GLY A 113 -6.21 -8.09 -7.94
CA GLY A 113 -7.10 -9.23 -8.06
C GLY A 113 -6.70 -10.31 -9.07
N LEU A 114 -5.72 -10.08 -9.95
CA LEU A 114 -5.38 -11.00 -11.05
C LEU A 114 -4.88 -12.38 -10.57
N LEU A 115 -4.20 -12.41 -9.43
CA LEU A 115 -3.65 -13.66 -8.87
C LEU A 115 -4.63 -14.36 -7.92
N LEU A 116 -5.71 -13.69 -7.51
CA LEU A 116 -6.72 -14.30 -6.66
C LEU A 116 -7.42 -15.45 -7.40
N THR A 117 -7.61 -16.53 -6.67
CA THR A 117 -8.48 -17.68 -7.02
C THR A 117 -9.46 -17.91 -5.88
N LYS A 118 -10.54 -18.64 -6.09
CA LYS A 118 -11.47 -18.98 -5.00
C LYS A 118 -10.75 -19.69 -3.87
N GLN A 119 -9.85 -20.63 -4.21
CA GLN A 119 -9.03 -21.33 -3.22
C GLN A 119 -8.19 -20.37 -2.39
N LEU A 120 -7.42 -19.45 -3.03
CA LEU A 120 -6.61 -18.48 -2.28
C LEU A 120 -7.49 -17.56 -1.41
N VAL A 121 -8.67 -17.17 -1.91
CA VAL A 121 -9.64 -16.37 -1.13
C VAL A 121 -10.10 -17.12 0.11
N ASP A 122 -10.40 -18.42 -0.01
CA ASP A 122 -10.80 -19.26 1.12
C ASP A 122 -9.66 -19.45 2.12
N GLU A 123 -8.45 -19.74 1.64
CA GLU A 123 -7.24 -19.88 2.48
C GLU A 123 -6.93 -18.57 3.25
N LEU A 124 -7.06 -17.41 2.61
CA LEU A 124 -6.90 -16.10 3.26
C LEU A 124 -8.00 -15.85 4.31
N ALA A 125 -9.25 -16.21 3.99
CA ALA A 125 -10.35 -16.13 4.94
C ALA A 125 -10.09 -17.03 6.16
N GLU A 126 -9.67 -18.27 5.97
CA GLU A 126 -9.32 -19.20 7.05
C GLU A 126 -8.13 -18.72 7.87
N ALA A 127 -7.13 -18.10 7.23
CA ALA A 127 -5.99 -17.49 7.90
C ALA A 127 -6.38 -16.27 8.77
N GLY A 128 -7.58 -15.70 8.57
CA GLY A 128 -8.11 -14.62 9.38
C GLY A 128 -8.12 -13.25 8.69
N LEU A 129 -7.83 -13.17 7.40
CA LEU A 129 -7.97 -11.91 6.66
C LEU A 129 -9.41 -11.39 6.80
N THR A 130 -9.56 -10.11 7.11
CA THR A 130 -10.88 -9.51 7.35
C THR A 130 -11.41 -8.73 6.16
N ARG A 131 -10.54 -8.19 5.30
CA ARG A 131 -10.95 -7.35 4.17
C ARG A 131 -9.97 -7.42 2.99
N ILE A 132 -10.53 -7.42 1.80
CA ILE A 132 -9.80 -7.19 0.54
C ILE A 132 -10.17 -5.82 -0.01
N ASN A 133 -9.17 -5.00 -0.30
CA ASN A 133 -9.29 -3.75 -1.02
C ASN A 133 -8.90 -4.03 -2.48
N LEU A 134 -9.90 -4.14 -3.36
CA LEU A 134 -9.71 -4.52 -4.75
C LEU A 134 -9.51 -3.28 -5.63
N SER A 135 -8.34 -3.16 -6.23
CA SER A 135 -7.98 -2.10 -7.17
C SER A 135 -8.64 -2.37 -8.53
N LEU A 136 -9.91 -2.00 -8.67
CA LEU A 136 -10.69 -2.14 -9.91
C LEU A 136 -11.11 -0.76 -10.39
N HIS A 137 -10.74 -0.39 -11.62
CA HIS A 137 -10.82 0.99 -12.11
C HIS A 137 -11.83 1.19 -13.24
N SER A 138 -12.34 0.12 -13.85
CA SER A 138 -13.40 0.11 -14.87
C SER A 138 -14.03 -1.27 -14.98
N LEU A 139 -15.28 -1.33 -15.41
CA LEU A 139 -16.01 -2.56 -15.81
C LEU A 139 -15.97 -2.81 -17.32
N ASP A 140 -15.34 -1.93 -18.08
CA ASP A 140 -15.11 -2.10 -19.51
C ASP A 140 -13.76 -2.80 -19.75
N HIS A 141 -13.76 -3.89 -20.53
CA HIS A 141 -12.57 -4.73 -20.77
C HIS A 141 -11.40 -3.96 -21.38
N LYS A 142 -11.71 -3.11 -22.38
CA LYS A 142 -10.69 -2.34 -23.07
C LYS A 142 -10.07 -1.31 -22.11
N LYS A 143 -10.92 -0.55 -21.45
CA LYS A 143 -10.48 0.47 -20.50
C LYS A 143 -9.74 -0.14 -19.30
N ALA A 144 -10.22 -1.24 -18.73
CA ALA A 144 -9.54 -1.93 -17.63
C ALA A 144 -8.12 -2.35 -18.01
N THR A 145 -7.95 -2.88 -19.25
CA THR A 145 -6.63 -3.26 -19.80
C THR A 145 -5.75 -2.02 -20.05
N GLU A 146 -6.30 -0.95 -20.62
CA GLU A 146 -5.58 0.32 -20.82
C GLU A 146 -5.08 0.90 -19.49
N LEU A 147 -5.95 0.94 -18.48
CA LEU A 147 -5.60 1.45 -17.15
C LEU A 147 -4.57 0.59 -16.42
N ALA A 148 -4.68 -0.74 -16.56
CA ALA A 148 -3.71 -1.67 -16.01
C ALA A 148 -2.35 -1.61 -16.72
N GLY A 149 -2.27 -1.05 -17.93
CA GLY A 149 -1.05 -0.98 -18.76
C GLY A 149 -0.42 -2.35 -19.03
N TYR A 150 -1.21 -3.42 -18.94
CA TYR A 150 -0.80 -4.81 -19.10
C TYR A 150 -2.06 -5.67 -19.36
N PRO A 151 -1.96 -6.87 -19.99
CA PRO A 151 -3.11 -7.76 -20.14
C PRO A 151 -3.84 -7.98 -18.82
N TYR A 152 -5.13 -7.66 -18.80
CA TYR A 152 -5.95 -7.68 -17.58
C TYR A 152 -7.20 -8.54 -17.81
N ASN A 153 -7.27 -9.70 -17.15
CA ASN A 153 -8.42 -10.60 -17.23
C ASN A 153 -9.55 -10.09 -16.32
N LEU A 154 -10.33 -9.14 -16.83
CA LEU A 154 -11.42 -8.51 -16.09
C LEU A 154 -12.48 -9.54 -15.64
N ASP A 155 -12.85 -10.50 -16.48
CA ASP A 155 -13.89 -11.50 -16.14
C ASP A 155 -13.51 -12.32 -14.91
N LYS A 156 -12.25 -12.77 -14.84
CA LYS A 156 -11.71 -13.45 -13.67
C LYS A 156 -11.79 -12.58 -12.42
N VAL A 157 -11.38 -11.32 -12.53
CA VAL A 157 -11.40 -10.37 -11.40
C VAL A 157 -12.83 -10.11 -10.93
N LEU A 158 -13.79 -9.95 -11.86
CA LEU A 158 -15.21 -9.78 -11.54
C LEU A 158 -15.83 -11.04 -10.91
N GLU A 159 -15.43 -12.24 -11.35
CA GLU A 159 -15.84 -13.50 -10.72
C GLU A 159 -15.39 -13.56 -9.27
N ILE A 160 -14.12 -13.23 -9.01
CA ILE A 160 -13.55 -13.22 -7.66
C ILE A 160 -14.17 -12.11 -6.81
N ALA A 161 -14.41 -10.92 -7.37
CA ALA A 161 -15.10 -9.84 -6.66
C ALA A 161 -16.49 -10.28 -6.17
N ARG A 162 -17.25 -11.05 -6.98
CA ARG A 162 -18.55 -11.62 -6.57
C ARG A 162 -18.43 -12.76 -5.56
N TYR A 163 -17.26 -13.40 -5.49
CA TYR A 163 -17.02 -14.50 -4.57
C TYR A 163 -16.65 -14.04 -3.17
N ILE A 164 -15.77 -13.05 -3.05
CA ILE A 164 -15.26 -12.55 -1.76
C ILE A 164 -16.38 -12.25 -0.74
N PRO A 165 -17.45 -11.51 -1.08
CA PRO A 165 -18.52 -11.23 -0.13
C PRO A 165 -19.31 -12.44 0.35
N LYS A 166 -19.18 -13.61 -0.30
CA LYS A 166 -19.82 -14.87 0.15
C LYS A 166 -19.04 -15.53 1.28
N THR A 167 -17.79 -15.13 1.50
CA THR A 167 -16.95 -15.56 2.61
C THR A 167 -17.20 -14.69 3.85
N ARG A 168 -16.45 -14.92 4.91
CA ARG A 168 -16.46 -14.03 6.10
C ARG A 168 -15.73 -12.70 5.90
N MET A 169 -14.94 -12.56 4.84
CA MET A 169 -14.23 -11.32 4.52
C MET A 169 -15.17 -10.26 3.99
N ASP A 170 -14.76 -9.02 4.15
CA ASP A 170 -15.36 -7.87 3.48
C ASP A 170 -14.61 -7.52 2.20
N LEU A 171 -15.27 -6.78 1.33
CA LEU A 171 -14.71 -6.26 0.08
C LEU A 171 -14.97 -4.77 0.00
N ILE A 172 -13.95 -4.02 -0.39
CA ILE A 172 -14.08 -2.64 -0.85
C ILE A 172 -13.45 -2.50 -2.24
N ILE A 173 -14.17 -1.89 -3.18
CA ILE A 173 -13.62 -1.52 -4.48
C ILE A 173 -12.91 -0.17 -4.35
N VAL A 174 -11.64 -0.10 -4.76
CA VAL A 174 -10.78 1.09 -4.55
C VAL A 174 -10.24 1.63 -5.89
N PRO A 175 -11.08 2.29 -6.70
CA PRO A 175 -10.63 2.89 -7.94
C PRO A 175 -9.83 4.18 -7.68
N VAL A 176 -8.86 4.43 -8.56
CA VAL A 176 -8.21 5.74 -8.68
C VAL A 176 -8.98 6.55 -9.72
N TRP A 177 -9.43 7.75 -9.33
CA TRP A 177 -10.04 8.67 -10.27
C TRP A 177 -8.99 9.45 -11.05
N MET A 178 -9.12 9.41 -12.35
CA MET A 178 -8.35 10.22 -13.31
C MET A 178 -9.32 11.10 -14.10
N LYS A 179 -9.24 12.41 -13.84
CA LYS A 179 -10.13 13.43 -14.43
C LYS A 179 -10.24 13.27 -15.95
N GLY A 180 -11.48 13.15 -16.44
CA GLY A 180 -11.76 13.01 -17.87
C GLY A 180 -11.45 11.62 -18.47
N CYS A 181 -10.87 10.71 -17.68
CA CYS A 181 -10.52 9.38 -18.16
C CYS A 181 -11.55 8.31 -17.73
N ASN A 182 -11.86 8.23 -16.44
CA ASN A 182 -12.74 7.19 -15.91
C ASN A 182 -13.89 7.74 -15.03
N ASP A 183 -14.31 8.97 -15.25
CA ASP A 183 -15.39 9.61 -14.47
C ASP A 183 -16.66 8.77 -14.48
N GLU A 184 -17.11 8.33 -15.66
CA GLU A 184 -18.34 7.55 -15.84
C GLU A 184 -18.24 6.09 -15.36
N ASP A 185 -17.03 5.61 -15.04
CA ASP A 185 -16.82 4.28 -14.49
C ASP A 185 -17.11 4.23 -12.99
N LEU A 186 -16.86 5.34 -12.26
CA LEU A 186 -16.98 5.36 -10.81
C LEU A 186 -18.39 5.03 -10.30
N PRO A 187 -19.47 5.63 -10.83
CA PRO A 187 -20.83 5.25 -10.43
C PRO A 187 -21.17 3.80 -10.79
N LYS A 188 -20.67 3.29 -11.94
CA LYS A 188 -20.87 1.89 -12.34
C LYS A 188 -20.17 0.94 -11.38
N LEU A 189 -18.95 1.27 -10.95
CA LEU A 189 -18.20 0.50 -9.96
C LEU A 189 -18.89 0.53 -8.58
N ALA A 190 -19.44 1.67 -8.16
CA ALA A 190 -20.18 1.79 -6.92
C ALA A 190 -21.44 0.92 -6.93
N LYS A 191 -22.21 1.00 -8.01
CA LYS A 191 -23.41 0.15 -8.22
C LYS A 191 -23.03 -1.33 -8.21
N PHE A 192 -22.00 -1.72 -8.97
CA PHE A 192 -21.50 -3.10 -8.99
C PHE A 192 -21.09 -3.57 -7.59
N ALA A 193 -20.29 -2.78 -6.85
CA ALA A 193 -19.85 -3.14 -5.50
C ALA A 193 -21.04 -3.40 -4.56
N ARG A 194 -22.06 -2.55 -4.60
CA ARG A 194 -23.29 -2.70 -3.81
C ARG A 194 -24.06 -3.94 -4.21
N GLU A 195 -24.25 -4.20 -5.51
CA GLU A 195 -24.99 -5.35 -6.02
C GLU A 195 -24.36 -6.71 -5.66
N ILE A 196 -23.03 -6.78 -5.58
CA ILE A 196 -22.33 -8.02 -5.19
C ILE A 196 -22.24 -8.21 -3.67
N GLY A 197 -22.71 -7.26 -2.86
CA GLY A 197 -22.71 -7.32 -1.39
C GLY A 197 -21.37 -6.95 -0.75
N ALA A 198 -20.59 -6.11 -1.40
CA ALA A 198 -19.40 -5.46 -0.79
C ALA A 198 -19.82 -4.48 0.32
N GLY A 199 -18.94 -4.15 1.23
CA GLY A 199 -19.18 -3.15 2.26
C GLY A 199 -20.00 -3.65 3.46
N LYS A 200 -19.72 -4.85 3.98
CA LYS A 200 -20.41 -5.41 5.16
C LYS A 200 -20.08 -4.63 6.44
N THR A 201 -18.83 -4.23 6.59
CA THR A 201 -18.27 -3.60 7.79
C THR A 201 -17.51 -2.32 7.50
N CYS A 202 -17.24 -2.03 6.23
CA CYS A 202 -16.61 -0.82 5.72
C CYS A 202 -17.41 -0.28 4.52
N PRO A 203 -17.07 0.87 3.95
CA PRO A 203 -17.66 1.32 2.70
C PRO A 203 -17.45 0.31 1.56
N TYR A 204 -18.43 0.16 0.67
CA TYR A 204 -18.31 -0.74 -0.48
C TYR A 204 -17.40 -0.20 -1.60
N ILE A 205 -17.14 1.12 -1.62
CA ILE A 205 -16.25 1.77 -2.57
C ILE A 205 -15.39 2.81 -1.86
N GLY A 206 -14.13 2.97 -2.30
CA GLY A 206 -13.18 3.94 -1.76
C GLY A 206 -12.40 4.63 -2.87
N ILE A 207 -12.94 5.72 -3.44
CA ILE A 207 -12.34 6.40 -4.57
C ILE A 207 -11.16 7.25 -4.11
N GLN A 208 -10.02 7.07 -4.77
CA GLN A 208 -8.80 7.85 -4.53
C GLN A 208 -8.59 8.85 -5.66
N ASN A 209 -8.23 10.10 -5.31
CA ASN A 209 -7.76 11.06 -6.31
C ASN A 209 -6.39 10.65 -6.84
N MET A 210 -6.19 10.67 -8.16
CA MET A 210 -4.85 10.51 -8.72
C MET A 210 -3.99 11.70 -8.34
N LEU A 211 -2.83 11.43 -7.77
CA LEU A 211 -1.84 12.44 -7.40
C LEU A 211 -0.55 12.23 -8.18
N ASN A 212 0.11 13.32 -8.53
CA ASN A 212 1.40 13.29 -9.20
C ASN A 212 2.54 13.06 -8.21
N TYR A 213 3.28 11.99 -8.42
CA TYR A 213 4.45 11.65 -7.62
C TYR A 213 5.71 11.77 -8.46
N ARG A 214 6.76 12.31 -7.85
CA ARG A 214 8.06 12.57 -8.52
C ARG A 214 8.60 11.37 -9.33
N PHE A 215 8.35 10.16 -8.86
CA PHE A 215 8.85 8.93 -9.47
C PHE A 215 7.73 8.00 -9.95
N GLY A 216 6.49 8.49 -9.92
CA GLY A 216 5.34 7.77 -10.43
C GLY A 216 5.17 7.93 -11.94
N ARG A 217 4.18 7.26 -12.46
CA ARG A 217 3.63 7.47 -13.80
C ARG A 217 2.52 8.50 -13.66
N ASN A 218 2.68 9.63 -14.32
CA ASN A 218 1.78 10.78 -14.23
C ASN A 218 1.16 11.01 -15.61
N PRO A 219 0.12 10.25 -16.00
CA PRO A 219 -0.45 10.29 -17.35
C PRO A 219 -1.25 11.57 -17.62
N ILE A 220 -1.73 12.21 -16.56
CA ILE A 220 -2.48 13.48 -16.58
C ILE A 220 -2.00 14.36 -15.43
N GLU A 221 -2.39 15.64 -15.44
CA GLU A 221 -2.21 16.50 -14.28
C GLU A 221 -3.11 16.09 -13.12
N GLU A 222 -2.61 16.22 -11.89
CA GLU A 222 -3.41 15.95 -10.70
C GLU A 222 -4.52 17.00 -10.53
N SER A 223 -5.66 16.56 -10.04
CA SER A 223 -6.73 17.45 -9.63
C SER A 223 -6.59 17.83 -8.16
N SER A 224 -6.95 19.07 -7.82
CA SER A 224 -7.04 19.47 -6.43
C SER A 224 -8.09 18.64 -5.67
N MET A 225 -8.00 18.59 -4.34
CA MET A 225 -9.01 17.90 -3.53
C MET A 225 -10.39 18.54 -3.65
N ASP A 226 -10.45 19.86 -3.86
CA ASP A 226 -11.72 20.56 -4.06
C ASP A 226 -12.39 20.16 -5.38
N GLU A 227 -11.61 20.06 -6.46
CA GLU A 227 -12.09 19.53 -7.75
C GLU A 227 -12.54 18.09 -7.64
N PHE A 228 -11.77 17.25 -6.93
CA PHE A 228 -12.13 15.85 -6.67
C PHE A 228 -13.49 15.76 -5.98
N TYR A 229 -13.67 16.43 -4.85
CA TYR A 229 -14.93 16.37 -4.12
C TYR A 229 -16.10 17.01 -4.89
N ALA A 230 -15.86 18.08 -5.65
CA ALA A 230 -16.88 18.68 -6.50
C ALA A 230 -17.35 17.68 -7.57
N LYS A 231 -16.41 16.97 -8.22
CA LYS A 231 -16.74 15.95 -9.21
C LYS A 231 -17.47 14.74 -8.59
N MET A 232 -17.04 14.27 -7.44
CA MET A 232 -17.73 13.17 -6.76
C MET A 232 -19.17 13.54 -6.42
N LYS A 233 -19.44 14.77 -5.92
CA LYS A 233 -20.79 15.27 -5.66
C LYS A 233 -21.66 15.36 -6.92
N GLU A 234 -21.09 15.85 -8.03
CA GLU A 234 -21.77 15.90 -9.34
C GLU A 234 -22.23 14.50 -9.75
N LEU A 235 -21.31 13.51 -9.66
CA LEU A 235 -21.60 12.13 -10.04
C LEU A 235 -22.62 11.47 -9.09
N GLU A 236 -22.54 11.72 -7.78
CA GLU A 236 -23.54 11.24 -6.80
C GLU A 236 -24.94 11.73 -7.16
N GLN A 237 -25.08 13.02 -7.50
CA GLN A 237 -26.38 13.61 -7.89
C GLN A 237 -26.88 13.05 -9.23
N LYS A 238 -26.00 12.87 -10.20
CA LYS A 238 -26.36 12.38 -11.54
C LYS A 238 -26.79 10.91 -11.55
N TYR A 239 -26.13 10.08 -10.73
CA TYR A 239 -26.29 8.62 -10.79
C TYR A 239 -26.99 8.01 -9.56
N GLU A 240 -27.32 8.84 -8.56
CA GLU A 240 -27.92 8.41 -7.29
C GLU A 240 -27.10 7.33 -6.56
N GLU A 241 -25.76 7.36 -6.70
CA GLU A 241 -24.84 6.45 -6.06
C GLU A 241 -23.91 7.19 -5.09
N LYS A 242 -23.69 6.63 -3.90
CA LYS A 242 -22.78 7.21 -2.89
C LYS A 242 -21.33 6.94 -3.26
N LEU A 243 -20.55 7.99 -3.49
CA LEU A 243 -19.14 7.94 -3.89
C LEU A 243 -18.21 8.52 -2.82
N ILE A 244 -18.69 9.49 -2.05
CA ILE A 244 -17.91 10.13 -0.99
C ILE A 244 -18.00 9.31 0.29
N ILE A 245 -16.86 8.91 0.82
CA ILE A 245 -16.76 8.17 2.06
C ILE A 245 -16.65 9.15 3.23
N ASP A 246 -17.35 8.84 4.31
CA ASP A 246 -17.16 9.53 5.59
C ASP A 246 -15.79 9.15 6.19
N LYS A 247 -15.05 10.15 6.67
CA LYS A 247 -13.72 9.96 7.28
C LYS A 247 -13.70 9.01 8.48
N HIS A 248 -14.86 8.84 9.15
CA HIS A 248 -15.02 7.96 10.31
C HIS A 248 -15.33 6.51 9.93
N SER A 249 -15.63 6.23 8.65
CA SER A 249 -16.05 4.90 8.18
C SER A 249 -15.01 3.81 8.42
N PHE A 250 -13.73 4.15 8.49
CA PHE A 250 -12.64 3.20 8.75
C PHE A 250 -12.22 3.14 10.23
N LYS A 251 -12.88 3.88 11.13
CA LYS A 251 -12.59 3.89 12.58
C LYS A 251 -11.10 4.10 12.87
N VAL A 252 -10.48 5.03 12.14
CA VAL A 252 -9.07 5.39 12.35
C VAL A 252 -8.96 6.12 13.70
N GLU A 253 -8.11 5.59 14.57
CA GLU A 253 -7.82 6.14 15.89
C GLU A 253 -6.37 6.63 15.94
N GLU A 254 -6.11 7.75 16.60
CA GLU A 254 -4.74 8.20 16.86
C GLU A 254 -4.13 7.36 17.98
N LEU A 255 -2.93 6.85 17.76
CA LEU A 255 -2.14 6.09 18.72
C LEU A 255 -0.70 6.64 18.75
N PRO A 256 0.08 6.33 19.80
CA PRO A 256 1.47 6.72 19.87
C PRO A 256 2.25 6.35 18.59
N GLU A 257 2.94 7.31 18.00
CA GLU A 257 3.90 7.08 16.91
C GLU A 257 5.26 6.69 17.50
N LEU A 258 5.97 5.76 16.87
CA LEU A 258 7.33 5.42 17.27
C LEU A 258 8.21 6.66 17.35
N PRO A 259 9.08 6.76 18.37
CA PRO A 259 10.02 7.87 18.49
C PRO A 259 10.88 8.01 17.23
N LYS A 260 11.04 9.24 16.79
CA LYS A 260 11.92 9.60 15.66
C LYS A 260 13.31 9.88 16.20
N PRO A 261 14.32 9.05 15.91
CA PRO A 261 15.66 9.25 16.44
C PRO A 261 16.39 10.47 15.84
N PHE A 262 15.88 11.00 14.72
CA PHE A 262 16.49 12.09 14.00
C PHE A 262 15.55 13.29 13.86
N LYS A 263 16.15 14.49 13.81
CA LYS A 263 15.47 15.75 13.47
C LYS A 263 15.84 16.20 12.05
N LYS A 264 14.91 16.87 11.35
CA LYS A 264 15.20 17.50 10.06
C LYS A 264 16.36 18.50 10.21
N GLY A 265 17.35 18.45 9.29
CA GLY A 265 18.57 19.25 9.31
C GLY A 265 19.72 18.65 10.12
N GLN A 266 19.46 17.67 10.98
CA GLN A 266 20.51 16.99 11.77
C GLN A 266 21.50 16.27 10.86
N VAL A 267 22.79 16.36 11.22
CA VAL A 267 23.86 15.57 10.60
C VAL A 267 24.12 14.35 11.46
N ILE A 268 24.16 13.20 10.82
CA ILE A 268 24.37 11.90 11.47
C ILE A 268 25.41 11.08 10.72
N GLU A 269 25.98 10.10 11.40
CA GLU A 269 26.72 9.00 10.77
C GLU A 269 25.81 7.82 10.52
N ALA A 270 25.95 7.19 9.36
CA ALA A 270 25.17 6.02 8.94
C ALA A 270 26.04 5.07 8.13
N GLU A 271 25.61 3.82 8.00
CA GLU A 271 26.25 2.81 7.17
C GLU A 271 25.36 2.46 5.98
N ILE A 272 25.91 2.47 4.77
CA ILE A 272 25.23 2.01 3.55
C ILE A 272 25.07 0.48 3.60
N VAL A 273 23.82 -0.02 3.57
CA VAL A 273 23.55 -1.44 3.77
C VAL A 273 22.89 -2.12 2.57
N LEU A 274 22.15 -1.37 1.74
CA LEU A 274 21.43 -1.92 0.59
C LEU A 274 21.48 -0.97 -0.61
N PRO A 275 21.30 -1.48 -1.83
CA PRO A 275 20.94 -0.63 -2.97
C PRO A 275 19.56 -0.01 -2.72
N GLY A 276 19.31 1.16 -3.28
CA GLY A 276 17.97 1.73 -3.37
C GLY A 276 17.24 1.25 -4.62
N ARG A 277 16.01 1.71 -4.80
CA ARG A 277 15.15 1.30 -5.94
C ARG A 277 15.25 2.21 -7.15
N ILE A 278 15.77 3.44 -6.98
CA ILE A 278 15.75 4.47 -8.00
C ILE A 278 17.18 4.94 -8.31
N GLY A 279 17.60 4.77 -9.58
CA GLY A 279 18.89 5.30 -10.04
C GLY A 279 20.08 4.94 -9.13
N ASN A 280 20.79 5.95 -8.66
CA ASN A 280 21.94 5.79 -7.75
C ASN A 280 21.55 5.95 -6.27
N GLU A 281 20.31 5.61 -5.90
CA GLU A 281 19.89 5.60 -4.50
C GLU A 281 20.54 4.43 -3.74
N LYS A 282 20.83 4.67 -2.47
CA LYS A 282 21.23 3.65 -1.49
C LYS A 282 20.30 3.74 -0.27
N LEU A 283 20.26 2.64 0.50
CA LEU A 283 19.66 2.64 1.83
C LEU A 283 20.78 2.55 2.87
N ALA A 284 20.73 3.46 3.83
CA ALA A 284 21.65 3.50 4.96
C ALA A 284 20.92 3.12 6.26
N VAL A 285 21.67 2.69 7.27
CA VAL A 285 21.18 2.41 8.62
C VAL A 285 21.87 3.28 9.63
N ALA A 286 21.09 3.86 10.55
CA ALA A 286 21.54 4.48 11.77
C ALA A 286 20.44 4.38 12.84
N GLN A 287 20.81 4.16 14.10
CA GLN A 287 19.89 4.10 15.26
C GLN A 287 18.62 3.29 14.98
N ASP A 288 18.80 2.09 14.44
CA ASP A 288 17.71 1.15 14.12
C ASP A 288 16.65 1.71 13.17
N ARG A 289 17.06 2.55 12.21
CA ARG A 289 16.20 3.09 11.14
C ARG A 289 16.90 3.02 9.79
N LEU A 290 16.12 2.69 8.75
CA LEU A 290 16.53 2.84 7.36
C LEU A 290 16.39 4.30 6.93
N ILE A 291 17.33 4.74 6.08
CA ILE A 291 17.37 6.09 5.52
C ILE A 291 17.62 5.96 4.03
N SER A 292 16.69 6.47 3.21
CA SER A 292 16.90 6.58 1.76
C SER A 292 17.91 7.70 1.47
N VAL A 293 18.93 7.38 0.67
CA VAL A 293 20.00 8.31 0.29
C VAL A 293 20.07 8.40 -1.24
N PRO A 294 19.38 9.35 -1.86
CA PRO A 294 19.45 9.58 -3.31
C PRO A 294 20.84 10.03 -3.74
N ASN A 295 21.18 9.77 -5.01
CA ASN A 295 22.44 10.18 -5.64
C ASN A 295 23.67 9.76 -4.84
N CYS A 296 23.66 8.55 -4.30
CA CYS A 296 24.75 8.00 -3.49
C CYS A 296 25.53 6.97 -4.30
N ASP A 297 26.80 7.25 -4.56
CA ASP A 297 27.75 6.39 -5.27
C ASP A 297 28.57 5.47 -4.34
N LYS A 298 28.39 5.61 -3.03
CA LYS A 298 29.14 4.87 -2.01
C LYS A 298 28.80 3.39 -2.06
N LYS A 299 29.80 2.56 -1.78
CA LYS A 299 29.66 1.08 -1.73
C LYS A 299 28.90 0.66 -0.47
N ILE A 300 28.24 -0.50 -0.53
CA ILE A 300 27.67 -1.17 0.64
C ILE A 300 28.81 -1.42 1.66
N GLY A 301 28.53 -1.19 2.95
CA GLY A 301 29.48 -1.22 4.05
C GLY A 301 30.19 0.12 4.30
N SER A 302 30.00 1.13 3.44
CA SER A 302 30.62 2.45 3.65
C SER A 302 29.93 3.20 4.79
N LYS A 303 30.71 3.77 5.69
CA LYS A 303 30.25 4.77 6.66
C LYS A 303 30.19 6.13 5.98
N VAL A 304 29.09 6.84 6.17
CA VAL A 304 28.81 8.12 5.52
C VAL A 304 28.23 9.13 6.51
N LYS A 305 28.42 10.41 6.24
CA LYS A 305 27.72 11.50 6.94
C LYS A 305 26.51 11.91 6.11
N LEU A 306 25.35 11.97 6.75
CA LEU A 306 24.09 12.32 6.12
C LEU A 306 23.43 13.50 6.83
N ARG A 307 22.88 14.44 6.05
CA ARG A 307 21.96 15.45 6.58
C ARG A 307 20.52 14.99 6.39
N ILE A 308 19.77 14.85 7.47
CA ILE A 308 18.38 14.41 7.43
C ILE A 308 17.49 15.47 6.78
N LYS A 309 16.78 15.12 5.72
CA LYS A 309 15.89 16.01 4.95
C LYS A 309 14.41 15.76 5.25
N ARG A 310 14.05 14.55 5.68
CA ARG A 310 12.66 14.15 5.98
C ARG A 310 12.64 13.19 7.17
N THR A 311 11.57 13.29 7.99
CA THR A 311 11.33 12.41 9.15
C THR A 311 9.84 12.06 9.34
N LYS A 312 8.97 12.49 8.40
CA LYS A 312 7.52 12.29 8.52
C LYS A 312 7.18 10.80 8.48
N HIS A 313 6.35 10.33 9.42
CA HIS A 313 5.90 8.93 9.56
C HIS A 313 7.04 7.92 9.72
N ASN A 314 8.12 8.30 10.40
CA ASN A 314 9.33 7.49 10.50
C ASN A 314 9.91 7.04 9.13
N ILE A 315 9.61 7.78 8.04
CA ILE A 315 10.22 7.59 6.72
C ILE A 315 11.30 8.65 6.56
N PHE A 316 12.57 8.20 6.47
CA PHE A 316 13.73 9.09 6.49
C PHE A 316 14.34 9.23 5.10
N LEU A 317 14.70 10.48 4.79
CA LEU A 317 15.49 10.84 3.62
C LEU A 317 16.75 11.56 4.09
N GLY A 318 17.91 11.10 3.64
CA GLY A 318 19.20 11.68 3.91
C GLY A 318 19.85 12.24 2.64
N GLU A 319 20.55 13.36 2.79
CA GLU A 319 21.44 13.92 1.78
C GLU A 319 22.87 13.54 2.15
N LEU A 320 23.60 12.94 1.20
CA LEU A 320 25.02 12.62 1.39
C LEU A 320 25.83 13.92 1.54
N LEU A 321 26.65 13.99 2.56
CA LEU A 321 27.64 15.06 2.74
C LEU A 321 29.01 14.58 2.27
N ASN A 322 29.75 15.48 1.61
CA ASN A 322 31.12 15.22 1.15
C ASN A 322 32.10 15.09 2.31
#